data_d8165438033acda7da919972a16751a9
#
_entry.id   d8165438033acda7da919972a16751a9
#
_cell.length_a   1.000
_cell.length_b   1.000
_cell.length_c   1.000
_cell.angle_alpha   90.00
_cell.angle_beta   90.00
_cell.angle_gamma   90.00
#
_symmetry.space_group_name_H-M   'P 1'
#
loop_
_entity.id
_entity.type
_entity.pdbx_description
1 polymer ?
#
loop_
_entity_poly.entity_id
_entity_poly.type
_entity_poly.pdbx_seq_one_letter_code
_entity_poly.pdbx_strand_id
1 'polypeptide(L)'
;MKNEGPLGWVDALQKSIAVLVIACPCALGLATLMAVGVGISRGAMLGILVRKGEHLENLMHINVLVIDKTGTITEGKPSVTAIHSSSNIHPEELLKYAASLAQSSIHPLSKSIVSFALKKGIALSSPTEIHEEPGQGTSGIISGQVIAIGKLTFLNEKGINTSISGLEEFANNESTRVWVGIKGINACLLYTSPSPRDRTRSRMPSSA
;
A
#
# COMPACT_ATOMS: atom_id res chain seq x y z
N MET A 1 66.88 43.43 28.51
CA MET A 1 65.94 42.31 28.76
C MET A 1 65.11 42.67 29.98
N LYS A 2 63.82 43.01 29.80
CA LYS A 2 62.91 43.33 30.90
C LYS A 2 62.56 42.04 31.64
N ASN A 3 62.84 42.02 32.93
CA ASN A 3 62.43 40.99 33.87
C ASN A 3 60.90 40.94 33.88
N GLU A 4 60.31 40.02 33.14
CA GLU A 4 58.88 39.71 33.27
C GLU A 4 58.73 38.85 34.55
N GLY A 5 58.27 39.49 35.63
CA GLY A 5 58.03 38.86 36.93
C GLY A 5 56.92 37.78 36.80
N PRO A 6 56.54 37.09 37.88
CA PRO A 6 55.59 36.01 37.93
C PRO A 6 54.21 36.33 37.33
N LEU A 7 53.87 37.60 37.18
CA LEU A 7 52.65 38.10 36.50
C LEU A 7 52.68 37.88 34.97
N GLY A 8 53.82 37.84 34.30
CA GLY A 8 53.95 37.58 32.86
C GLY A 8 53.59 36.15 32.51
N TRP A 9 53.86 35.20 33.36
CA TRP A 9 53.47 33.80 33.18
C TRP A 9 51.96 33.58 33.23
N VAL A 10 51.28 34.22 34.19
CA VAL A 10 49.83 34.14 34.32
C VAL A 10 49.13 34.79 33.14
N ASP A 11 49.62 35.92 32.65
CA ASP A 11 49.08 36.62 31.50
C ASP A 11 49.26 35.81 30.20
N ALA A 12 50.43 35.21 30.03
CA ALA A 12 50.71 34.30 28.88
C ALA A 12 49.80 33.06 28.91
N LEU A 13 49.58 32.47 30.10
CA LEU A 13 48.69 31.33 30.27
C LEU A 13 47.25 31.67 29.97
N GLN A 14 46.77 32.82 30.50
CA GLN A 14 45.39 33.28 30.23
C GLN A 14 45.13 33.52 28.74
N LYS A 15 46.08 34.17 28.04
CA LYS A 15 45.99 34.40 26.58
C LYS A 15 46.00 33.10 25.81
N SER A 16 46.82 32.13 26.18
CA SER A 16 46.90 30.82 25.57
C SER A 16 45.56 30.03 25.73
N ILE A 17 45.00 30.04 26.95
CA ILE A 17 43.74 29.42 27.23
C ILE A 17 42.60 30.09 26.43
N ALA A 18 42.59 31.42 26.37
CA ALA A 18 41.59 32.17 25.61
C ALA A 18 41.61 31.83 24.14
N VAL A 19 42.80 31.73 23.52
CA VAL A 19 42.95 31.30 22.11
C VAL A 19 42.46 29.87 21.93
N LEU A 20 42.81 28.94 22.80
CA LEU A 20 42.34 27.55 22.74
C LEU A 20 40.83 27.42 22.84
N VAL A 21 40.19 28.16 23.73
CA VAL A 21 38.71 28.16 23.89
C VAL A 21 38.01 28.77 22.69
N ILE A 22 38.55 29.85 22.11
CA ILE A 22 37.97 30.48 20.91
C ILE A 22 38.20 29.61 19.67
N ALA A 23 39.36 28.93 19.57
CA ALA A 23 39.66 28.04 18.49
C ALA A 23 38.86 26.71 18.51
N CYS A 24 38.21 26.42 19.64
CA CYS A 24 37.34 25.24 19.73
C CYS A 24 36.07 25.44 18.88
N PRO A 25 35.79 24.60 17.86
CA PRO A 25 34.58 24.72 17.07
C PRO A 25 33.34 24.17 17.78
N CYS A 26 33.27 24.32 19.13
CA CYS A 26 32.20 23.76 19.97
C CYS A 26 30.82 24.27 19.55
N ALA A 27 30.71 25.53 19.15
CA ALA A 27 29.44 26.09 18.66
C ALA A 27 28.98 25.44 17.35
N LEU A 28 29.92 25.12 16.44
CA LEU A 28 29.61 24.47 15.19
C LEU A 28 29.18 23.00 15.41
N GLY A 29 29.87 22.27 16.28
CA GLY A 29 29.51 20.91 16.65
C GLY A 29 28.14 20.82 17.32
N LEU A 30 27.81 21.79 18.20
CA LEU A 30 26.52 21.85 18.85
C LEU A 30 25.39 22.20 17.85
N ALA A 31 25.64 23.08 16.88
CA ALA A 31 24.67 23.48 15.88
C ALA A 31 24.22 22.29 15.01
N THR A 32 25.15 21.42 14.58
CA THR A 32 24.82 20.23 13.80
C THR A 32 23.99 19.23 14.60
N LEU A 33 24.37 18.96 15.85
CA LEU A 33 23.61 18.08 16.73
C LEU A 33 22.19 18.61 17.00
N MET A 34 22.04 19.90 17.20
CA MET A 34 20.74 20.55 17.39
C MET A 34 19.88 20.45 16.11
N ALA A 35 20.44 20.70 14.95
CA ALA A 35 19.73 20.62 13.68
C ALA A 35 19.21 19.20 13.42
N VAL A 36 20.05 18.18 13.61
CA VAL A 36 19.67 16.77 13.48
C VAL A 36 18.60 16.41 14.52
N GLY A 37 18.76 16.83 15.79
CA GLY A 37 17.78 16.59 16.85
C GLY A 37 16.41 17.19 16.55
N VAL A 38 16.37 18.43 16.07
CA VAL A 38 15.12 19.08 15.62
C VAL A 38 14.52 18.36 14.42
N GLY A 39 15.34 17.93 13.45
CA GLY A 39 14.91 17.15 12.29
C GLY A 39 14.26 15.82 12.68
N ILE A 40 14.88 15.07 13.59
CA ILE A 40 14.33 13.81 14.13
C ILE A 40 13.00 14.06 14.86
N SER A 41 12.97 15.09 15.72
CA SER A 41 11.75 15.45 16.45
C SER A 41 10.61 15.82 15.51
N ARG A 42 10.88 16.62 14.49
CA ARG A 42 9.88 16.98 13.47
C ARG A 42 9.41 15.78 12.67
N GLY A 43 10.33 14.87 12.31
CA GLY A 43 9.99 13.60 11.66
C GLY A 43 9.06 12.76 12.51
N ALA A 44 9.35 12.61 13.80
CA ALA A 44 8.52 11.85 14.74
C ALA A 44 7.10 12.43 14.86
N MET A 45 6.93 13.75 14.87
CA MET A 45 5.61 14.40 14.85
C MET A 45 4.82 14.09 13.57
N LEU A 46 5.50 13.78 12.46
CA LEU A 46 4.90 13.37 11.20
C LEU A 46 4.75 11.84 11.07
N GLY A 47 5.04 11.08 12.13
CA GLY A 47 4.97 9.62 12.15
C GLY A 47 6.21 8.92 11.54
N ILE A 48 7.30 9.65 11.29
CA ILE A 48 8.55 9.13 10.74
C ILE A 48 9.52 8.87 11.87
N LEU A 49 9.89 7.61 12.12
CA LEU A 49 10.86 7.25 13.16
C LEU A 49 12.26 7.07 12.55
N VAL A 50 13.15 7.98 12.88
CA VAL A 50 14.56 7.93 12.47
C VAL A 50 15.37 7.28 13.60
N ARG A 51 15.99 6.12 13.32
CA ARG A 51 16.76 5.37 14.32
C ARG A 51 18.11 6.00 14.68
N LYS A 52 18.76 6.64 13.71
CA LYS A 52 20.05 7.29 13.87
C LYS A 52 20.10 8.58 13.07
N GLY A 53 20.77 9.62 13.61
CA GLY A 53 20.90 10.91 12.94
C GLY A 53 21.62 10.82 11.60
N GLU A 54 22.61 9.94 11.47
CA GLU A 54 23.35 9.72 10.22
C GLU A 54 22.45 9.26 9.06
N HIS A 55 21.32 8.58 9.35
CA HIS A 55 20.36 8.20 8.31
C HIS A 55 19.66 9.42 7.70
N LEU A 56 19.46 10.47 8.52
CA LEU A 56 18.86 11.72 8.05
C LEU A 56 19.86 12.48 7.14
N GLU A 57 21.13 12.48 7.50
CA GLU A 57 22.20 13.10 6.70
C GLU A 57 22.42 12.36 5.39
N ASN A 58 22.41 11.03 5.40
CA ASN A 58 22.56 10.21 4.21
C ASN A 58 21.43 10.39 3.18
N LEU A 59 20.25 10.90 3.57
CA LEU A 59 19.18 11.22 2.63
C LEU A 59 19.59 12.24 1.56
N MET A 60 20.52 13.13 1.87
CA MET A 60 21.02 14.13 0.91
C MET A 60 21.88 13.52 -0.22
N HIS A 61 22.37 12.30 -0.03
CA HIS A 61 23.23 11.61 -1.00
C HIS A 61 22.50 10.53 -1.80
N ILE A 62 21.17 10.40 -1.62
CA ILE A 62 20.37 9.40 -2.34
C ILE A 62 20.13 9.85 -3.77
N ASN A 63 20.59 9.05 -4.73
CA ASN A 63 20.34 9.25 -6.15
C ASN A 63 19.26 8.31 -6.70
N VAL A 64 19.00 7.20 -6.02
CA VAL A 64 18.01 6.18 -6.42
C VAL A 64 17.15 5.82 -5.23
N LEU A 65 15.84 5.88 -5.39
CA LEU A 65 14.86 5.48 -4.39
C LEU A 65 14.05 4.29 -4.92
N VAL A 66 14.18 3.15 -4.25
CA VAL A 66 13.38 1.96 -4.53
C VAL A 66 12.27 1.87 -3.50
N ILE A 67 11.02 1.91 -3.96
CA ILE A 67 9.84 1.92 -3.09
C ILE A 67 8.97 0.69 -3.39
N ASP A 68 8.61 -0.07 -2.36
CA ASP A 68 7.60 -1.10 -2.50
C ASP A 68 6.23 -0.46 -2.80
N LYS A 69 5.48 -1.08 -3.71
CA LYS A 69 4.17 -0.56 -4.12
C LYS A 69 3.13 -0.82 -3.02
N THR A 70 3.04 -2.09 -2.59
CA THR A 70 1.89 -2.57 -1.81
C THR A 70 2.04 -2.28 -0.32
N GLY A 71 1.15 -1.44 0.22
CA GLY A 71 1.17 -1.04 1.63
C GLY A 71 2.14 0.11 1.94
N THR A 72 2.92 0.59 0.94
CA THR A 72 3.80 1.75 1.07
C THR A 72 3.28 2.93 0.25
N ILE A 73 3.13 2.77 -1.07
CA ILE A 73 2.52 3.79 -1.93
C ILE A 73 1.00 3.65 -1.91
N THR A 74 0.51 2.42 -1.79
CA THR A 74 -0.91 2.09 -1.76
C THR A 74 -1.34 1.77 -0.32
N GLU A 75 -2.62 1.91 -0.02
CA GLU A 75 -3.17 1.60 1.30
C GLU A 75 -3.19 0.08 1.60
N GLY A 76 -2.83 -0.77 0.65
CA GLY A 76 -2.87 -2.24 0.78
C GLY A 76 -4.28 -2.80 0.98
N LYS A 77 -5.31 -1.98 0.79
CA LYS A 77 -6.72 -2.36 0.90
C LYS A 77 -7.35 -2.43 -0.48
N PRO A 78 -7.57 -3.61 -1.04
CA PRO A 78 -8.26 -3.73 -2.32
C PRO A 78 -9.68 -3.16 -2.22
N SER A 79 -10.16 -2.55 -3.29
CA SER A 79 -11.54 -2.06 -3.40
C SER A 79 -12.12 -2.44 -4.75
N VAL A 80 -13.41 -2.79 -4.78
CA VAL A 80 -14.13 -3.04 -6.04
C VAL A 80 -14.31 -1.72 -6.77
N THR A 81 -13.81 -1.64 -8.01
CA THR A 81 -13.86 -0.41 -8.83
C THR A 81 -14.90 -0.49 -9.93
N ALA A 82 -15.14 -1.68 -10.49
CA ALA A 82 -16.12 -1.88 -11.54
C ALA A 82 -16.67 -3.31 -11.50
N ILE A 83 -17.89 -3.47 -11.98
CA ILE A 83 -18.57 -4.76 -12.15
C ILE A 83 -19.00 -4.83 -13.60
N HIS A 84 -18.58 -5.86 -14.31
CA HIS A 84 -19.04 -6.17 -15.65
C HIS A 84 -19.81 -7.47 -15.61
N SER A 85 -21.10 -7.40 -15.82
CA SER A 85 -21.99 -8.56 -15.91
C SER A 85 -22.24 -8.91 -17.37
N SER A 86 -22.45 -10.21 -17.64
CA SER A 86 -23.00 -10.64 -18.92
C SER A 86 -24.44 -10.13 -19.07
N SER A 87 -24.95 -10.11 -20.30
CA SER A 87 -26.31 -9.64 -20.60
C SER A 87 -27.43 -10.41 -19.86
N ASN A 88 -27.12 -11.54 -19.26
CA ASN A 88 -28.08 -12.46 -18.65
C ASN A 88 -28.24 -12.28 -17.13
N ILE A 89 -27.50 -11.38 -16.47
CA ILE A 89 -27.59 -11.14 -15.04
C ILE A 89 -27.41 -9.66 -14.71
N HIS A 90 -28.22 -9.17 -13.78
CA HIS A 90 -28.10 -7.79 -13.31
C HIS A 90 -26.85 -7.63 -12.42
N PRO A 91 -26.08 -6.53 -12.52
CA PRO A 91 -24.85 -6.31 -11.75
C PRO A 91 -25.02 -6.40 -10.23
N GLU A 92 -26.19 -6.01 -9.69
CA GLU A 92 -26.47 -6.09 -8.25
C GLU A 92 -26.70 -7.53 -7.79
N GLU A 93 -27.35 -8.34 -8.62
CA GLU A 93 -27.58 -9.75 -8.34
C GLU A 93 -26.25 -10.53 -8.39
N LEU A 94 -25.42 -10.25 -9.39
CA LEU A 94 -24.07 -10.79 -9.47
C LEU A 94 -23.26 -10.43 -8.23
N LEU A 95 -23.31 -9.18 -7.80
CA LEU A 95 -22.60 -8.72 -6.59
C LEU A 95 -23.13 -9.41 -5.34
N LYS A 96 -24.43 -9.64 -5.24
CA LYS A 96 -25.05 -10.40 -4.16
C LYS A 96 -24.47 -11.81 -4.07
N TYR A 97 -24.45 -12.56 -5.17
CA TYR A 97 -23.88 -13.91 -5.20
C TYR A 97 -22.38 -13.91 -4.88
N ALA A 98 -21.65 -13.00 -5.50
CA ALA A 98 -20.21 -12.87 -5.24
C ALA A 98 -19.92 -12.55 -3.78
N ALA A 99 -20.59 -11.57 -3.18
CA ALA A 99 -20.38 -11.19 -1.80
C ALA A 99 -20.84 -12.28 -0.82
N SER A 100 -21.97 -12.96 -1.13
CA SER A 100 -22.46 -14.07 -0.30
C SER A 100 -21.49 -15.24 -0.25
N LEU A 101 -20.81 -15.57 -1.34
CA LEU A 101 -19.77 -16.60 -1.33
C LEU A 101 -18.46 -16.08 -0.69
N ALA A 102 -18.09 -14.85 -0.99
CA ALA A 102 -16.86 -14.22 -0.49
C ALA A 102 -16.81 -14.07 1.03
N GLN A 103 -17.97 -14.00 1.73
CA GLN A 103 -17.99 -13.90 3.20
C GLN A 103 -17.36 -15.11 3.91
N SER A 104 -17.24 -16.24 3.23
CA SER A 104 -16.63 -17.46 3.77
C SER A 104 -15.11 -17.47 3.68
N SER A 105 -14.49 -16.55 2.95
CA SER A 105 -13.04 -16.49 2.75
C SER A 105 -12.41 -15.32 3.52
N ILE A 106 -11.25 -15.56 4.11
CA ILE A 106 -10.46 -14.54 4.81
C ILE A 106 -9.61 -13.66 3.87
N HIS A 107 -9.59 -14.00 2.57
CA HIS A 107 -8.76 -13.32 1.58
C HIS A 107 -9.10 -11.83 1.47
N PRO A 108 -8.10 -10.91 1.34
CA PRO A 108 -8.35 -9.46 1.26
C PRO A 108 -9.31 -9.04 0.15
N LEU A 109 -9.25 -9.69 -1.02
CA LEU A 109 -10.17 -9.43 -2.13
C LEU A 109 -11.61 -9.81 -1.77
N SER A 110 -11.81 -10.94 -1.10
CA SER A 110 -13.12 -11.39 -0.63
C SER A 110 -13.73 -10.39 0.35
N LYS A 111 -12.94 -9.91 1.31
CA LYS A 111 -13.36 -8.87 2.26
C LYS A 111 -13.76 -7.58 1.56
N SER A 112 -13.08 -7.21 0.48
CA SER A 112 -13.40 -6.01 -0.29
C SER A 112 -14.72 -6.14 -1.04
N ILE A 113 -15.02 -7.31 -1.61
CA ILE A 113 -16.28 -7.58 -2.29
C ILE A 113 -17.45 -7.52 -1.30
N VAL A 114 -17.30 -8.16 -0.14
CA VAL A 114 -18.30 -8.12 0.95
C VAL A 114 -18.55 -6.69 1.41
N SER A 115 -17.50 -5.94 1.73
CA SER A 115 -17.61 -4.55 2.16
C SER A 115 -18.30 -3.65 1.12
N PHE A 116 -18.02 -3.88 -0.17
CA PHE A 116 -18.64 -3.13 -1.26
C PHE A 116 -20.15 -3.45 -1.38
N ALA A 117 -20.53 -4.72 -1.27
CA ALA A 117 -21.94 -5.14 -1.29
C ALA A 117 -22.73 -4.56 -0.11
N LEU A 118 -22.17 -4.63 1.10
CA LEU A 118 -22.79 -4.08 2.31
C LEU A 118 -22.95 -2.55 2.22
N LYS A 119 -21.97 -1.83 1.66
CA LYS A 119 -22.08 -0.38 1.41
C LYS A 119 -23.21 -0.02 0.45
N LYS A 120 -23.55 -0.94 -0.48
CA LYS A 120 -24.68 -0.78 -1.39
C LYS A 120 -26.02 -1.24 -0.78
N GLY A 121 -26.05 -1.68 0.47
CA GLY A 121 -27.26 -2.15 1.15
C GLY A 121 -27.73 -3.53 0.70
N ILE A 122 -26.87 -4.32 0.05
CA ILE A 122 -27.22 -5.65 -0.46
C ILE A 122 -27.22 -6.65 0.70
N ALA A 123 -28.36 -7.33 0.91
CA ALA A 123 -28.46 -8.42 1.87
C ALA A 123 -27.77 -9.67 1.35
N LEU A 124 -26.86 -10.23 2.16
CA LEU A 124 -26.11 -11.42 1.80
C LEU A 124 -26.86 -12.69 2.23
N SER A 125 -26.69 -13.75 1.43
CA SER A 125 -27.22 -15.09 1.71
C SER A 125 -26.12 -15.98 2.25
N SER A 126 -26.46 -16.99 3.06
CA SER A 126 -25.48 -17.96 3.56
C SER A 126 -25.19 -19.00 2.49
N PRO A 127 -23.92 -19.20 2.09
CA PRO A 127 -23.54 -20.24 1.17
C PRO A 127 -23.48 -21.61 1.87
N THR A 128 -23.68 -22.66 1.10
CA THR A 128 -23.51 -24.06 1.51
C THR A 128 -22.48 -24.74 0.61
N GLU A 129 -21.97 -25.92 1.01
CA GLU A 129 -20.98 -26.70 0.24
C GLU A 129 -19.81 -25.89 -0.26
N ILE A 130 -19.17 -25.16 0.67
CA ILE A 130 -18.07 -24.26 0.36
C ILE A 130 -16.79 -25.07 0.15
N HIS A 131 -16.14 -24.86 -0.99
CA HIS A 131 -14.83 -25.41 -1.32
C HIS A 131 -13.88 -24.25 -1.68
N GLU A 132 -12.81 -24.10 -0.90
CA GLU A 132 -11.77 -23.09 -1.16
C GLU A 132 -10.49 -23.79 -1.63
N GLU A 133 -9.99 -23.40 -2.79
CA GLU A 133 -8.71 -23.86 -3.36
C GLU A 133 -7.69 -22.72 -3.30
N PRO A 134 -6.64 -22.86 -2.45
CA PRO A 134 -5.66 -21.80 -2.25
C PRO A 134 -5.03 -21.33 -3.57
N GLY A 135 -5.05 -20.02 -3.79
CA GLY A 135 -4.49 -19.41 -4.99
C GLY A 135 -5.29 -19.60 -6.29
N GLN A 136 -6.40 -20.33 -6.26
CA GLN A 136 -7.29 -20.57 -7.41
C GLN A 136 -8.62 -19.85 -7.24
N GLY A 137 -9.38 -20.17 -6.19
CA GLY A 137 -10.67 -19.58 -5.97
C GLY A 137 -11.51 -20.29 -4.91
N THR A 138 -12.75 -19.86 -4.78
CA THR A 138 -13.75 -20.43 -3.87
C THR A 138 -15.02 -20.75 -4.64
N SER A 139 -15.62 -21.90 -4.39
CA SER A 139 -16.92 -22.30 -4.92
C SER A 139 -17.90 -22.69 -3.81
N GLY A 140 -19.19 -22.61 -4.10
CA GLY A 140 -20.23 -22.99 -3.14
C GLY A 140 -21.61 -22.89 -3.78
N ILE A 141 -22.64 -23.26 -3.00
CA ILE A 141 -24.03 -23.23 -3.44
C ILE A 141 -24.76 -22.11 -2.70
N ILE A 142 -25.47 -21.25 -3.45
CA ILE A 142 -26.32 -20.21 -2.91
C ILE A 142 -27.68 -20.30 -3.60
N SER A 143 -28.75 -20.46 -2.83
CA SER A 143 -30.12 -20.59 -3.35
C SER A 143 -30.26 -21.66 -4.45
N GLY A 144 -29.54 -22.79 -4.29
CA GLY A 144 -29.58 -23.92 -5.23
C GLY A 144 -28.72 -23.74 -6.47
N GLN A 145 -28.00 -22.64 -6.63
CA GLN A 145 -27.10 -22.37 -7.74
C GLN A 145 -25.62 -22.53 -7.33
N VAL A 146 -24.84 -23.20 -8.18
CA VAL A 146 -23.40 -23.34 -8.01
C VAL A 146 -22.72 -22.05 -8.46
N ILE A 147 -21.95 -21.44 -7.56
CA ILE A 147 -21.23 -20.18 -7.77
C ILE A 147 -19.76 -20.43 -7.53
N ALA A 148 -18.93 -19.83 -8.36
CA ALA A 148 -17.49 -19.84 -8.18
C ALA A 148 -16.90 -18.44 -8.35
N ILE A 149 -15.87 -18.13 -7.53
CA ILE A 149 -15.11 -16.88 -7.57
C ILE A 149 -13.64 -17.22 -7.62
N GLY A 150 -12.90 -16.68 -8.55
CA GLY A 150 -11.46 -16.93 -8.63
C GLY A 150 -10.87 -16.69 -10.01
N LYS A 151 -9.88 -17.50 -10.36
CA LYS A 151 -9.24 -17.47 -11.67
C LYS A 151 -10.16 -18.09 -12.73
N LEU A 152 -9.95 -17.70 -13.98
CA LEU A 152 -10.73 -18.22 -15.10
C LEU A 152 -10.59 -19.75 -15.24
N THR A 153 -9.38 -20.29 -15.02
CA THR A 153 -9.10 -21.72 -15.03
C THR A 153 -9.95 -22.48 -14.01
N PHE A 154 -10.05 -21.94 -12.80
CA PHE A 154 -10.85 -22.52 -11.72
C PHE A 154 -12.36 -22.58 -12.07
N LEU A 155 -12.89 -21.51 -12.70
CA LEU A 155 -14.27 -21.47 -13.12
C LEU A 155 -14.55 -22.56 -14.20
N ASN A 156 -13.64 -22.73 -15.15
CA ASN A 156 -13.74 -23.76 -16.19
C ASN A 156 -13.77 -25.17 -15.59
N GLU A 157 -12.94 -25.45 -14.59
CA GLU A 157 -12.92 -26.73 -13.87
C GLU A 157 -14.24 -27.03 -13.15
N LYS A 158 -14.92 -25.99 -12.67
CA LYS A 158 -16.27 -26.10 -12.08
C LYS A 158 -17.40 -26.16 -13.13
N GLY A 159 -17.06 -26.23 -14.42
CA GLY A 159 -18.02 -26.35 -15.51
C GLY A 159 -18.80 -25.06 -15.80
N ILE A 160 -18.24 -23.91 -15.50
CA ILE A 160 -18.82 -22.60 -15.76
C ILE A 160 -18.24 -22.09 -17.09
N ASN A 161 -19.13 -21.73 -18.02
CA ASN A 161 -18.70 -21.19 -19.31
C ASN A 161 -18.08 -19.81 -19.14
N THR A 162 -16.83 -19.67 -19.60
CA THR A 162 -16.05 -18.43 -19.47
C THR A 162 -15.93 -17.65 -20.78
N SER A 163 -16.63 -18.08 -21.83
CA SER A 163 -16.66 -17.36 -23.12
C SER A 163 -17.47 -16.08 -23.00
N ILE A 164 -16.80 -14.96 -22.78
CA ILE A 164 -17.43 -13.64 -22.71
C ILE A 164 -16.93 -12.81 -23.89
N SER A 165 -17.83 -12.48 -24.81
CA SER A 165 -17.54 -11.59 -25.94
C SER A 165 -17.29 -10.16 -25.41
N GLY A 166 -16.24 -9.49 -25.87
CA GLY A 166 -15.97 -8.09 -25.53
C GLY A 166 -15.02 -7.85 -24.35
N LEU A 167 -14.41 -8.89 -23.77
CA LEU A 167 -13.45 -8.72 -22.66
C LEU A 167 -12.05 -8.28 -23.09
N GLU A 168 -11.73 -8.39 -24.38
CA GLU A 168 -10.41 -7.97 -24.91
C GLU A 168 -10.17 -6.46 -24.71
N GLU A 169 -11.25 -5.66 -24.73
CA GLU A 169 -11.20 -4.22 -24.52
C GLU A 169 -10.77 -3.83 -23.09
N PHE A 170 -10.94 -4.74 -22.13
CA PHE A 170 -10.54 -4.54 -20.74
C PHE A 170 -9.17 -5.13 -20.39
N ALA A 171 -8.46 -5.70 -21.37
CA ALA A 171 -7.18 -6.39 -21.17
C ALA A 171 -6.06 -5.47 -20.63
N ASN A 172 -6.14 -4.16 -20.83
CA ASN A 172 -5.07 -3.19 -20.58
C ASN A 172 -5.11 -2.49 -19.21
N ASN A 173 -6.00 -2.86 -18.30
CA ASN A 173 -6.04 -2.25 -16.96
C ASN A 173 -5.17 -3.02 -15.98
N GLU A 174 -4.30 -2.33 -15.26
CA GLU A 174 -3.42 -2.86 -14.18
C GLU A 174 -4.20 -3.37 -12.95
N SER A 175 -5.53 -3.39 -13.00
CA SER A 175 -6.41 -3.83 -11.93
C SER A 175 -6.41 -5.35 -11.81
N THR A 176 -6.42 -5.84 -10.58
CA THR A 176 -6.60 -7.28 -10.32
C THR A 176 -8.02 -7.69 -10.69
N ARG A 177 -8.16 -8.72 -11.51
CA ARG A 177 -9.43 -9.25 -11.98
C ARG A 177 -9.85 -10.43 -11.13
N VAL A 178 -11.09 -10.43 -10.71
CA VAL A 178 -11.72 -11.55 -10.02
C VAL A 178 -12.92 -12.00 -10.83
N TRP A 179 -12.88 -13.21 -11.31
CA TRP A 179 -13.96 -13.80 -12.08
C TRP A 179 -15.03 -14.35 -11.14
N VAL A 180 -16.28 -14.12 -11.50
CA VAL A 180 -17.44 -14.67 -10.79
C VAL A 180 -18.25 -15.43 -11.80
N GLY A 181 -18.50 -16.70 -11.55
CA GLY A 181 -19.29 -17.55 -12.41
C GLY A 181 -20.47 -18.17 -11.68
N ILE A 182 -21.56 -18.30 -12.39
CA ILE A 182 -22.78 -18.96 -11.96
C ILE A 182 -23.06 -20.08 -12.96
N LYS A 183 -23.27 -21.31 -12.48
CA LYS A 183 -23.54 -22.44 -13.36
C LYS A 183 -24.82 -22.20 -14.17
N GLY A 184 -24.70 -22.31 -15.50
CA GLY A 184 -25.78 -22.01 -16.44
C GLY A 184 -25.86 -20.54 -16.89
N ILE A 185 -24.99 -19.67 -16.35
CA ILE A 185 -24.83 -18.27 -16.75
C ILE A 185 -23.36 -18.07 -17.07
N ASN A 186 -23.06 -17.23 -18.07
CA ASN A 186 -21.67 -16.92 -18.41
C ASN A 186 -20.97 -16.23 -17.24
N ALA A 187 -19.65 -16.47 -17.12
CA ALA A 187 -18.84 -15.82 -16.12
C ALA A 187 -18.87 -14.29 -16.27
N CYS A 188 -18.77 -13.61 -15.18
CA CYS A 188 -18.74 -12.15 -15.09
C CYS A 188 -17.45 -11.69 -14.41
N LEU A 189 -17.10 -10.43 -14.56
CA LEU A 189 -15.83 -9.91 -14.11
C LEU A 189 -16.02 -8.80 -13.06
N LEU A 190 -15.38 -8.98 -11.91
CA LEU A 190 -15.22 -7.96 -10.90
C LEU A 190 -13.81 -7.39 -10.98
N TYR A 191 -13.69 -6.09 -11.14
CA TYR A 191 -12.41 -5.40 -11.07
C TYR A 191 -12.15 -4.93 -9.65
N THR A 192 -11.00 -5.32 -9.11
CA THR A 192 -10.52 -4.81 -7.84
C THR A 192 -9.22 -4.05 -8.07
N SER A 193 -9.16 -2.82 -7.63
CA SER A 193 -7.90 -2.10 -7.57
C SER A 193 -7.23 -2.36 -6.23
N PRO A 194 -5.92 -2.56 -6.16
CA PRO A 194 -5.20 -2.66 -4.89
C PRO A 194 -5.29 -1.38 -4.06
N SER A 195 -5.59 -0.23 -4.69
CA SER A 195 -5.91 1.04 -4.00
C SER A 195 -6.63 2.03 -4.91
N PRO A 196 -7.54 2.86 -4.38
CA PRO A 196 -8.11 3.99 -5.11
C PRO A 196 -7.05 4.99 -5.62
N ARG A 197 -5.86 5.03 -5.02
CA ARG A 197 -4.73 5.88 -5.41
C ARG A 197 -3.94 5.35 -6.60
N ASP A 198 -4.06 4.09 -6.98
CA ASP A 198 -3.39 3.55 -8.18
C ASP A 198 -3.89 4.19 -9.48
N ARG A 199 -5.02 4.92 -9.45
CA ARG A 199 -5.51 5.71 -10.58
C ARG A 199 -4.71 6.99 -10.85
N THR A 200 -4.01 7.50 -9.88
CA THR A 200 -3.14 8.65 -10.05
C THR A 200 -1.71 8.15 -10.28
N ARG A 201 -1.32 7.97 -11.53
CA ARG A 201 0.09 7.98 -11.90
C ARG A 201 0.64 9.34 -11.48
N SER A 202 1.24 9.41 -10.33
CA SER A 202 2.15 10.47 -9.99
C SER A 202 3.36 10.33 -10.95
N ARG A 203 3.28 10.96 -12.12
CA ARG A 203 4.48 11.30 -12.86
C ARG A 203 5.21 12.30 -11.98
N MET A 204 6.21 11.84 -11.25
CA MET A 204 7.21 12.76 -10.75
C MET A 204 7.80 13.46 -11.98
N PRO A 205 7.79 14.82 -12.04
CA PRO A 205 8.48 15.51 -13.11
C PRO A 205 9.94 15.06 -13.03
N SER A 206 10.47 14.56 -14.15
CA SER A 206 11.91 14.38 -14.31
C SER A 206 12.49 15.78 -14.18
N SER A 207 13.11 16.07 -13.05
CA SER A 207 13.97 17.25 -12.93
C SER A 207 15.09 17.09 -13.91
N ALA A 208 15.15 18.01 -14.88
CA ALA A 208 16.29 18.25 -15.72
C ALA A 208 17.50 18.70 -14.87
#